data_94376576781d929f13fc735ba92d331d
#
_entry.id   94376576781d929f13fc735ba92d331d
#
_cell.length_a   1.000
_cell.length_b   1.000
_cell.length_c   1.000
_cell.angle_alpha   90.00
_cell.angle_beta   90.00
_cell.angle_gamma   90.00
#
_symmetry.space_group_name_H-M   'P 1'
#
loop_
_entity.id
_entity.type
_entity.pdbx_description
1 polymer ?
#
loop_
_entity_poly.entity_id
_entity_poly.type
_entity_poly.pdbx_seq_one_letter_code
_entity_poly.pdbx_strand_id
1 'polypeptide(L)'
;MFRDMFNVRTRSTLLGIGIIAGLVPGIVSAQSSRDYISIVGSSTVYPFATVVAEQFGRTTEFRTPTIESTGSGGGLKLFCSGVGVQYPDITNSSRRIRSSELRDCEANGVDGVLEIKIGYDGIVLANDKTAPEYSVTTSQIFLALAKRVPAPDGSGLIANPYTRWSQIDAALPDATIEVLGPPPTSGTRDAFLELVMEPGCDSFETIAALSGDEHDAACFQMREDSHFIEAGENDNLIVQKLQANPAALGIFGFSFLDQNADKVRGSTINGQAPTFDSIADGSYAVARPLFFYVKVAHVGSIPGIREFLREFTSDAASGDFGYLSDKGLIPLPEDERASVAASVSSLTALTLSDLTTH
;
A
#
# COMPACT_ATOMS: atom_id res chain seq x y z
N MET A 1 76.74 -56.66 -13.93
CA MET A 1 77.58 -56.76 -15.15
C MET A 1 77.66 -55.38 -15.75
N PHE A 2 78.92 -54.85 -15.73
CA PHE A 2 79.46 -53.75 -16.51
C PHE A 2 78.72 -52.38 -16.41
N ARG A 3 79.27 -51.28 -15.74
CA ARG A 3 80.48 -50.47 -16.13
C ARG A 3 80.12 -49.60 -17.37
N ASP A 4 80.31 -48.31 -17.48
CA ASP A 4 81.35 -47.35 -17.05
C ASP A 4 80.81 -45.91 -17.26
N MET A 5 80.99 -44.98 -16.36
CA MET A 5 82.07 -43.97 -16.29
C MET A 5 82.25 -43.07 -17.55
N PHE A 6 82.09 -41.79 -17.42
CA PHE A 6 83.07 -40.69 -17.67
C PHE A 6 82.31 -39.32 -17.75
N ASN A 7 82.44 -38.40 -16.85
CA ASN A 7 83.45 -37.37 -16.64
C ASN A 7 83.14 -36.00 -17.30
N VAL A 8 82.91 -35.08 -16.48
CA VAL A 8 83.42 -33.68 -16.37
C VAL A 8 83.32 -32.74 -17.59
N ARG A 9 82.64 -31.63 -17.43
CA ARG A 9 83.28 -30.29 -17.51
C ARG A 9 82.33 -29.21 -17.05
N THR A 10 82.75 -28.49 -16.01
CA THR A 10 82.29 -27.19 -15.53
C THR A 10 82.33 -26.09 -16.59
N ARG A 11 81.25 -25.34 -16.78
CA ARG A 11 81.30 -23.98 -17.28
C ARG A 11 80.28 -23.14 -16.54
N SER A 12 80.78 -22.21 -15.75
CA SER A 12 80.08 -21.13 -15.10
C SER A 12 79.52 -20.18 -16.15
N THR A 13 78.21 -19.94 -16.11
CA THR A 13 77.60 -18.86 -16.84
C THR A 13 76.68 -18.10 -15.89
N LEU A 14 77.00 -16.82 -15.66
CA LEU A 14 76.20 -15.84 -14.92
C LEU A 14 74.82 -15.73 -15.60
N LEU A 15 73.77 -16.00 -14.85
CA LEU A 15 72.42 -15.68 -15.29
C LEU A 15 71.87 -14.51 -14.47
N GLY A 16 71.52 -13.45 -15.16
CA GLY A 16 70.87 -12.31 -14.62
C GLY A 16 69.48 -12.61 -14.13
N ILE A 17 69.15 -12.09 -12.93
CA ILE A 17 67.81 -12.17 -12.31
C ILE A 17 66.95 -11.19 -13.05
N GLY A 18 66.10 -11.69 -13.96
CA GLY A 18 64.98 -10.94 -14.55
C GLY A 18 63.80 -10.89 -13.54
N ILE A 19 63.51 -9.71 -12.99
CA ILE A 19 62.31 -9.48 -12.19
C ILE A 19 61.11 -9.50 -13.16
N ILE A 20 60.37 -10.59 -13.17
CA ILE A 20 59.04 -10.63 -13.80
C ILE A 20 58.06 -9.95 -12.85
N ALA A 21 57.75 -8.69 -13.14
CA ALA A 21 56.61 -7.99 -12.52
C ALA A 21 55.32 -8.69 -13.00
N GLY A 22 54.76 -9.55 -12.16
CA GLY A 22 53.49 -10.19 -12.39
C GLY A 22 52.38 -9.11 -12.35
N LEU A 23 51.82 -8.77 -13.50
CA LEU A 23 50.53 -8.12 -13.58
C LEU A 23 49.51 -9.08 -12.98
N VAL A 24 49.05 -8.83 -11.75
CA VAL A 24 47.85 -9.42 -11.19
C VAL A 24 46.67 -8.73 -11.90
N PRO A 25 45.89 -9.41 -12.74
CA PRO A 25 44.67 -8.82 -13.25
C PRO A 25 43.75 -8.59 -12.05
N GLY A 26 43.49 -7.33 -11.71
CA GLY A 26 42.45 -6.96 -10.76
C GLY A 26 41.15 -7.54 -11.30
N ILE A 27 40.58 -8.48 -10.58
CA ILE A 27 39.21 -8.94 -10.81
C ILE A 27 38.33 -7.73 -10.48
N VAL A 28 38.01 -6.93 -11.50
CA VAL A 28 36.92 -5.98 -11.42
C VAL A 28 35.68 -6.87 -11.32
N SER A 29 35.17 -7.07 -10.10
CA SER A 29 33.83 -7.62 -9.91
C SER A 29 32.89 -6.68 -10.65
N ALA A 30 32.41 -7.08 -11.83
CA ALA A 30 31.30 -6.44 -12.48
C ALA A 30 30.11 -6.60 -11.51
N GLN A 31 29.84 -5.58 -10.70
CA GLN A 31 28.58 -5.47 -10.00
C GLN A 31 27.51 -5.51 -11.10
N SER A 32 26.70 -6.55 -11.09
CA SER A 32 25.55 -6.64 -11.98
C SER A 32 24.67 -5.43 -11.72
N SER A 33 24.76 -4.45 -12.62
CA SER A 33 23.92 -3.25 -12.53
C SER A 33 22.52 -3.62 -12.98
N ARG A 34 21.53 -3.50 -12.10
CA ARG A 34 20.14 -3.55 -12.49
C ARG A 34 19.78 -2.24 -13.20
N ASP A 35 19.12 -2.34 -14.35
CA ASP A 35 18.76 -1.21 -15.22
C ASP A 35 17.27 -0.84 -15.15
N TYR A 36 16.57 -1.32 -14.12
CA TYR A 36 15.17 -1.02 -13.86
C TYR A 36 14.94 -0.78 -12.36
N ILE A 37 13.88 -0.04 -12.04
CA ILE A 37 13.45 0.24 -10.67
C ILE A 37 12.66 -0.96 -10.14
N SER A 38 13.00 -1.42 -8.93
CA SER A 38 12.28 -2.49 -8.22
C SER A 38 11.47 -1.87 -7.08
N ILE A 39 10.15 -2.10 -7.11
CA ILE A 39 9.18 -1.58 -6.15
C ILE A 39 8.46 -2.76 -5.51
N VAL A 40 8.29 -2.73 -4.19
CA VAL A 40 7.54 -3.73 -3.42
C VAL A 40 6.54 -3.01 -2.51
N GLY A 41 5.60 -3.72 -1.88
CA GLY A 41 4.82 -3.15 -0.78
C GLY A 41 3.31 -3.24 -0.92
N SER A 42 2.63 -2.22 -0.50
CA SER A 42 1.17 -2.14 -0.33
C SER A 42 0.36 -2.55 -1.56
N SER A 43 -0.60 -3.45 -1.37
CA SER A 43 -1.62 -3.81 -2.36
C SER A 43 -2.52 -2.62 -2.72
N THR A 44 -2.81 -1.73 -1.77
CA THR A 44 -3.61 -0.51 -1.98
C THR A 44 -2.92 0.50 -2.89
N VAL A 45 -1.59 0.66 -2.73
CA VAL A 45 -0.80 1.60 -3.56
C VAL A 45 -0.41 0.97 -4.91
N TYR A 46 -0.41 -0.37 -5.00
CA TYR A 46 -0.01 -1.11 -6.20
C TYR A 46 -0.69 -0.63 -7.50
N PRO A 47 -2.04 -0.41 -7.56
CA PRO A 47 -2.69 0.07 -8.79
C PRO A 47 -2.19 1.44 -9.23
N PHE A 48 -1.98 2.37 -8.30
CA PHE A 48 -1.48 3.71 -8.58
C PHE A 48 -0.04 3.66 -9.11
N ALA A 49 0.83 2.95 -8.40
CA ALA A 49 2.22 2.77 -8.79
C ALA A 49 2.36 2.09 -10.16
N THR A 50 1.48 1.14 -10.49
CA THR A 50 1.45 0.45 -11.79
C THR A 50 1.13 1.42 -12.92
N VAL A 51 0.12 2.28 -12.77
CA VAL A 51 -0.24 3.28 -13.78
C VAL A 51 0.91 4.25 -14.03
N VAL A 52 1.57 4.74 -12.96
CA VAL A 52 2.74 5.62 -13.09
C VAL A 52 3.90 4.89 -13.76
N ALA A 53 4.16 3.64 -13.39
CA ALA A 53 5.24 2.84 -14.00
C ALA A 53 5.02 2.60 -15.50
N GLU A 54 3.79 2.30 -15.90
CA GLU A 54 3.42 2.16 -17.30
C GLU A 54 3.56 3.48 -18.08
N GLN A 55 3.11 4.59 -17.49
CA GLN A 55 3.26 5.91 -18.09
C GLN A 55 4.73 6.27 -18.23
N PHE A 56 5.52 6.10 -17.16
CA PHE A 56 6.96 6.32 -17.15
C PHE A 56 7.69 5.52 -18.25
N GLY A 57 7.41 4.21 -18.36
CA GLY A 57 8.03 3.37 -19.38
C GLY A 57 7.63 3.72 -20.82
N ARG A 58 6.47 4.40 -21.02
CA ARG A 58 6.02 4.87 -22.35
C ARG A 58 6.60 6.23 -22.73
N THR A 59 6.88 7.08 -21.75
CA THR A 59 7.25 8.49 -21.98
C THR A 59 8.74 8.76 -21.80
N THR A 60 9.49 7.79 -21.30
CA THR A 60 10.93 7.92 -21.07
C THR A 60 11.73 6.82 -21.76
N GLU A 61 13.05 6.96 -21.78
CA GLU A 61 13.97 5.92 -22.30
C GLU A 61 14.29 4.84 -21.25
N PHE A 62 13.81 5.00 -20.01
CA PHE A 62 14.07 4.04 -18.95
C PHE A 62 13.14 2.83 -19.02
N ARG A 63 13.59 1.70 -18.50
CA ARG A 63 12.75 0.51 -18.40
C ARG A 63 11.60 0.73 -17.42
N THR A 64 10.46 0.18 -17.78
CA THR A 64 9.29 0.15 -16.89
C THR A 64 9.67 -0.47 -15.55
N PRO A 65 9.41 0.19 -14.41
CA PRO A 65 9.60 -0.38 -13.08
C PRO A 65 8.87 -1.71 -12.89
N THR A 66 9.46 -2.62 -12.13
CA THR A 66 8.76 -3.84 -11.68
C THR A 66 8.13 -3.58 -10.32
N ILE A 67 6.90 -4.03 -10.13
CA ILE A 67 6.15 -3.81 -8.88
C ILE A 67 5.62 -5.14 -8.37
N GLU A 68 5.86 -5.43 -7.10
CA GLU A 68 5.37 -6.63 -6.42
C GLU A 68 4.50 -6.22 -5.20
N SER A 69 3.30 -6.78 -5.12
CA SER A 69 2.41 -6.60 -3.98
C SER A 69 2.80 -7.56 -2.86
N THR A 70 3.39 -7.04 -1.78
CA THR A 70 3.88 -7.81 -0.62
C THR A 70 3.24 -7.35 0.70
N GLY A 71 2.28 -6.42 0.62
CA GLY A 71 1.74 -5.69 1.76
C GLY A 71 2.72 -4.65 2.31
N SER A 72 2.22 -3.63 3.03
CA SER A 72 3.05 -2.53 3.55
C SER A 72 4.15 -3.02 4.48
N GLY A 73 3.84 -3.90 5.44
CA GLY A 73 4.83 -4.44 6.39
C GLY A 73 5.86 -5.35 5.73
N GLY A 74 5.43 -6.21 4.81
CA GLY A 74 6.31 -7.09 4.03
C GLY A 74 7.26 -6.28 3.15
N GLY A 75 6.75 -5.26 2.46
CA GLY A 75 7.53 -4.35 1.63
C GLY A 75 8.57 -3.57 2.42
N LEU A 76 8.18 -2.96 3.54
CA LEU A 76 9.10 -2.24 4.43
C LEU A 76 10.22 -3.15 4.97
N LYS A 77 9.89 -4.39 5.35
CA LYS A 77 10.88 -5.37 5.79
C LYS A 77 11.90 -5.70 4.69
N LEU A 78 11.45 -5.95 3.46
CA LEU A 78 12.33 -6.19 2.31
C LEU A 78 13.17 -4.95 1.97
N PHE A 79 12.54 -3.79 1.98
CA PHE A 79 13.19 -2.52 1.73
C PHE A 79 14.27 -2.22 2.78
N CYS A 80 14.01 -2.38 4.07
CA CYS A 80 14.97 -2.14 5.14
C CYS A 80 16.02 -3.26 5.31
N SER A 81 16.04 -4.30 4.46
CA SER A 81 17.01 -5.41 4.60
C SER A 81 18.42 -5.08 4.11
N GLY A 82 18.65 -3.94 3.46
CA GLY A 82 19.98 -3.51 3.02
C GLY A 82 20.01 -2.60 1.81
N VAL A 83 21.20 -2.23 1.37
CA VAL A 83 21.48 -1.40 0.19
C VAL A 83 22.13 -2.26 -0.89
N GLY A 84 21.86 -1.98 -2.15
CA GLY A 84 22.42 -2.67 -3.31
C GLY A 84 21.37 -3.27 -4.24
N VAL A 85 21.79 -3.72 -5.42
CA VAL A 85 20.92 -4.12 -6.52
C VAL A 85 20.04 -5.35 -6.22
N GLN A 86 20.34 -6.10 -5.18
CA GLN A 86 19.55 -7.26 -4.72
C GLN A 86 18.34 -6.87 -3.85
N TYR A 87 18.29 -5.63 -3.40
CA TYR A 87 17.20 -5.11 -2.58
C TYR A 87 16.30 -4.16 -3.39
N PRO A 88 15.01 -4.00 -3.02
CA PRO A 88 14.13 -3.05 -3.69
C PRO A 88 14.60 -1.60 -3.47
N ASP A 89 14.32 -0.74 -4.46
CA ASP A 89 14.65 0.68 -4.45
C ASP A 89 13.59 1.50 -3.73
N ILE A 90 12.34 1.07 -3.93
CA ILE A 90 11.14 1.76 -3.45
C ILE A 90 10.25 0.75 -2.74
N THR A 91 9.57 1.19 -1.69
CA THR A 91 8.50 0.43 -1.07
C THR A 91 7.24 1.28 -0.92
N ASN A 92 6.11 0.73 -1.37
CA ASN A 92 4.79 1.32 -1.22
C ASN A 92 4.20 1.01 0.15
N SER A 93 3.46 1.95 0.73
CA SER A 93 2.81 1.75 2.03
C SER A 93 1.48 2.48 2.13
N SER A 94 0.46 1.82 2.65
CA SER A 94 -0.85 2.40 2.96
C SER A 94 -0.95 2.93 4.39
N ARG A 95 0.18 3.11 5.04
CA ARG A 95 0.38 3.79 6.33
C ARG A 95 1.76 4.40 6.41
N ARG A 96 1.94 5.34 7.31
CA ARG A 96 3.29 5.86 7.57
C ARG A 96 4.22 4.78 8.13
N ILE A 97 5.49 4.81 7.78
CA ILE A 97 6.53 3.95 8.35
C ILE A 97 6.59 4.14 9.87
N ARG A 98 6.76 3.05 10.61
CA ARG A 98 6.88 3.08 12.07
C ARG A 98 8.31 3.41 12.48
N SER A 99 8.49 4.02 13.66
CA SER A 99 9.82 4.27 14.22
C SER A 99 10.67 3.01 14.40
N SER A 100 10.05 1.85 14.67
CA SER A 100 10.76 0.56 14.71
C SER A 100 11.29 0.15 13.34
N GLU A 101 10.48 0.30 12.29
CA GLU A 101 10.87 -0.05 10.92
C GLU A 101 11.98 0.87 10.39
N LEU A 102 11.92 2.18 10.71
CA LEU A 102 12.99 3.10 10.32
C LEU A 102 14.31 2.77 11.04
N ARG A 103 14.25 2.37 12.33
CA ARG A 103 15.43 1.86 13.05
C ARG A 103 15.99 0.57 12.44
N ASP A 104 15.13 -0.33 11.97
CA ASP A 104 15.56 -1.54 11.27
C ASP A 104 16.26 -1.19 9.96
N CYS A 105 15.79 -0.17 9.22
CA CYS A 105 16.46 0.37 8.05
C CYS A 105 17.89 0.86 8.41
N GLU A 106 18.01 1.74 9.40
CA GLU A 106 19.30 2.27 9.87
C GLU A 106 20.26 1.16 10.32
N ALA A 107 19.76 0.18 11.09
CA ALA A 107 20.56 -0.96 11.56
C ALA A 107 21.12 -1.83 10.42
N ASN A 108 20.45 -1.86 9.27
CA ASN A 108 20.87 -2.59 8.08
C ASN A 108 21.60 -1.69 7.04
N GLY A 109 22.01 -0.47 7.42
CA GLY A 109 22.77 0.45 6.58
C GLY A 109 21.94 1.19 5.53
N VAL A 110 20.60 1.23 5.68
CA VAL A 110 19.71 2.05 4.86
C VAL A 110 19.50 3.40 5.58
N ASP A 111 20.52 4.26 5.53
CA ASP A 111 20.58 5.50 6.33
C ASP A 111 19.79 6.67 5.73
N GLY A 112 19.44 6.60 4.45
CA GLY A 112 18.70 7.64 3.73
C GLY A 112 17.38 7.10 3.20
N VAL A 113 16.30 7.28 3.93
CA VAL A 113 14.93 6.93 3.52
C VAL A 113 14.18 8.22 3.20
N LEU A 114 13.83 8.44 1.93
CA LEU A 114 12.98 9.55 1.52
C LEU A 114 11.50 9.12 1.62
N GLU A 115 10.71 9.83 2.42
CA GLU A 115 9.26 9.65 2.53
C GLU A 115 8.54 10.50 1.48
N ILE A 116 7.61 9.90 0.75
CA ILE A 116 6.77 10.60 -0.21
C ILE A 116 5.31 10.21 0.05
N LYS A 117 4.52 11.17 0.54
CA LYS A 117 3.08 11.06 0.63
C LYS A 117 2.48 11.37 -0.74
N ILE A 118 1.61 10.51 -1.26
CA ILE A 118 1.10 10.62 -2.64
C ILE A 118 -0.35 11.06 -2.73
N GLY A 119 -1.09 10.96 -1.63
CA GLY A 119 -2.51 11.23 -1.57
C GLY A 119 -3.15 10.44 -0.46
N TYR A 120 -4.47 10.30 -0.55
CA TYR A 120 -5.25 9.51 0.39
C TYR A 120 -6.05 8.42 -0.35
N ASP A 121 -6.35 7.37 0.41
CA ASP A 121 -7.34 6.36 0.06
C ASP A 121 -8.50 6.52 1.05
N GLY A 122 -9.72 6.67 0.54
CA GLY A 122 -10.93 6.79 1.35
C GLY A 122 -11.99 5.83 0.86
N ILE A 123 -12.54 5.02 1.75
CA ILE A 123 -13.59 4.06 1.45
C ILE A 123 -14.91 4.58 1.98
N VAL A 124 -15.95 4.48 1.19
CA VAL A 124 -17.29 4.93 1.56
C VAL A 124 -18.28 3.78 1.59
N LEU A 125 -19.25 3.90 2.46
CA LEU A 125 -20.51 3.19 2.38
C LEU A 125 -21.55 4.18 1.84
N ALA A 126 -22.13 3.90 0.69
CA ALA A 126 -22.98 4.86 -0.01
C ALA A 126 -24.27 4.21 -0.51
N ASN A 127 -25.30 5.01 -0.74
CA ASN A 127 -26.58 4.58 -1.30
C ASN A 127 -27.11 5.59 -2.33
N ASP A 128 -28.19 5.22 -3.02
CA ASP A 128 -28.89 6.12 -3.92
C ASP A 128 -29.40 7.36 -3.17
N LYS A 129 -29.26 8.54 -3.79
CA LYS A 129 -29.59 9.81 -3.17
C LYS A 129 -31.06 9.98 -2.81
N THR A 130 -31.97 9.20 -3.41
CA THR A 130 -33.40 9.19 -3.14
C THR A 130 -33.79 8.32 -1.95
N ALA A 131 -32.91 7.42 -1.52
CA ALA A 131 -33.13 6.55 -0.36
C ALA A 131 -32.83 7.26 0.97
N PRO A 132 -33.22 6.68 2.12
CA PRO A 132 -32.88 7.23 3.43
C PRO A 132 -31.36 7.38 3.64
N GLU A 133 -30.98 8.42 4.37
CA GLU A 133 -29.59 8.60 4.78
C GLU A 133 -29.20 7.61 5.89
N TYR A 134 -28.00 7.08 5.83
CA TYR A 134 -27.45 6.21 6.86
C TYR A 134 -26.39 6.93 7.68
N SER A 135 -26.54 6.82 9.01
CA SER A 135 -25.50 7.19 9.97
C SER A 135 -25.18 5.96 10.79
N VAL A 136 -24.01 5.37 10.58
CA VAL A 136 -23.62 4.09 11.13
C VAL A 136 -22.28 4.19 11.85
N THR A 137 -22.01 3.23 12.73
CA THR A 137 -20.69 3.04 13.31
C THR A 137 -19.97 1.87 12.65
N THR A 138 -18.65 1.81 12.79
CA THR A 138 -17.85 0.65 12.33
C THR A 138 -18.34 -0.64 12.97
N SER A 139 -18.74 -0.64 14.25
CA SER A 139 -19.31 -1.81 14.93
C SER A 139 -20.67 -2.24 14.35
N GLN A 140 -21.52 -1.30 13.96
CA GLN A 140 -22.79 -1.64 13.28
C GLN A 140 -22.55 -2.21 11.88
N ILE A 141 -21.58 -1.70 11.13
CA ILE A 141 -21.17 -2.25 9.83
C ILE A 141 -20.60 -3.65 10.01
N PHE A 142 -19.75 -3.87 11.03
CA PHE A 142 -19.24 -5.20 11.36
C PHE A 142 -20.39 -6.18 11.65
N LEU A 143 -21.35 -5.83 12.51
CA LEU A 143 -22.52 -6.65 12.79
C LEU A 143 -23.35 -6.94 11.54
N ALA A 144 -23.42 -6.03 10.57
CA ALA A 144 -24.13 -6.24 9.33
C ALA A 144 -23.42 -7.22 8.39
N LEU A 145 -22.10 -7.19 8.32
CA LEU A 145 -21.33 -7.79 7.23
C LEU A 145 -20.41 -8.95 7.63
N ALA A 146 -20.11 -9.12 8.92
CA ALA A 146 -19.28 -10.22 9.38
C ALA A 146 -19.98 -11.58 9.22
N LYS A 147 -19.22 -12.63 8.92
CA LYS A 147 -19.70 -14.01 8.85
C LYS A 147 -20.18 -14.51 10.21
N ARG A 148 -19.49 -14.12 11.27
CA ARG A 148 -19.81 -14.44 12.66
C ARG A 148 -19.81 -13.17 13.50
N VAL A 149 -20.72 -13.11 14.44
CA VAL A 149 -20.88 -11.95 15.34
C VAL A 149 -20.95 -12.41 16.79
N PRO A 150 -20.68 -11.56 17.78
CA PRO A 150 -20.89 -11.88 19.19
C PRO A 150 -22.32 -12.31 19.47
N ALA A 151 -22.47 -13.39 20.22
CA ALA A 151 -23.78 -13.82 20.70
C ALA A 151 -24.31 -12.82 21.75
N PRO A 152 -25.61 -12.47 21.73
CA PRO A 152 -26.19 -11.51 22.67
C PRO A 152 -26.05 -11.91 24.16
N ASP A 153 -25.89 -13.19 24.43
CA ASP A 153 -25.71 -13.75 25.77
C ASP A 153 -24.25 -13.86 26.22
N GLY A 154 -23.31 -13.40 25.36
CA GLY A 154 -21.87 -13.46 25.62
C GLY A 154 -21.26 -14.87 25.49
N SER A 155 -21.97 -15.86 24.95
CA SER A 155 -21.51 -17.26 24.84
C SER A 155 -20.41 -17.46 23.79
N GLY A 156 -19.97 -16.40 23.09
CA GLY A 156 -18.94 -16.45 22.06
C GLY A 156 -19.44 -15.94 20.70
N LEU A 157 -18.94 -16.51 19.60
CA LEU A 157 -19.30 -16.09 18.25
C LEU A 157 -20.33 -17.05 17.64
N ILE A 158 -21.39 -16.48 17.07
CA ILE A 158 -22.44 -17.20 16.34
C ILE A 158 -22.45 -16.83 14.87
N ALA A 159 -23.07 -17.65 14.01
CA ALA A 159 -23.37 -17.25 12.64
C ALA A 159 -24.22 -15.98 12.65
N ASN A 160 -23.95 -15.05 11.75
CA ASN A 160 -24.61 -13.74 11.73
C ASN A 160 -26.14 -13.90 11.52
N PRO A 161 -26.97 -13.50 12.49
CA PRO A 161 -28.43 -13.64 12.40
C PRO A 161 -29.11 -12.40 11.80
N TYR A 162 -28.38 -11.28 11.64
CA TYR A 162 -28.96 -10.01 11.21
C TYR A 162 -29.31 -10.02 9.73
N THR A 163 -30.56 -9.66 9.42
CA THR A 163 -31.07 -9.55 8.04
C THR A 163 -31.58 -8.16 7.71
N ARG A 164 -31.78 -7.32 8.73
CA ARG A 164 -32.26 -5.95 8.62
C ARG A 164 -31.41 -5.00 9.47
N TRP A 165 -31.21 -3.80 9.01
CA TRP A 165 -30.46 -2.77 9.72
C TRP A 165 -31.09 -2.43 11.07
N SER A 166 -32.43 -2.37 11.13
CA SER A 166 -33.19 -2.12 12.37
C SER A 166 -33.02 -3.19 13.47
N GLN A 167 -32.56 -4.39 13.11
CA GLN A 167 -32.23 -5.45 14.09
C GLN A 167 -30.89 -5.21 14.80
N ILE A 168 -30.00 -4.45 14.16
CA ILE A 168 -28.70 -4.07 14.73
C ILE A 168 -28.90 -2.86 15.66
N ASP A 169 -29.64 -1.86 15.17
CA ASP A 169 -30.00 -0.68 15.96
C ASP A 169 -31.36 -0.16 15.48
N ALA A 170 -32.30 0.06 16.41
CA ALA A 170 -33.63 0.55 16.12
C ALA A 170 -33.65 1.97 15.51
N ALA A 171 -32.56 2.73 15.65
CA ALA A 171 -32.41 4.05 15.02
C ALA A 171 -32.05 3.96 13.52
N LEU A 172 -31.60 2.81 13.03
CA LEU A 172 -31.30 2.59 11.63
C LEU A 172 -32.58 2.31 10.82
N PRO A 173 -32.55 2.55 9.51
CA PRO A 173 -33.68 2.26 8.64
C PRO A 173 -34.16 0.80 8.74
N ASP A 174 -35.47 0.58 8.74
CA ASP A 174 -36.03 -0.76 8.68
C ASP A 174 -35.98 -1.28 7.23
N ALA A 175 -34.76 -1.53 6.76
CA ALA A 175 -34.42 -2.04 5.44
C ALA A 175 -33.64 -3.34 5.54
N THR A 176 -33.76 -4.20 4.54
CA THR A 176 -32.94 -5.41 4.41
C THR A 176 -31.48 -5.02 4.29
N ILE A 177 -30.61 -5.75 4.97
CA ILE A 177 -29.16 -5.62 4.75
C ILE A 177 -28.85 -6.18 3.37
N GLU A 178 -28.49 -5.32 2.45
CA GLU A 178 -28.02 -5.65 1.11
C GLU A 178 -26.87 -4.69 0.78
N VAL A 179 -25.66 -5.20 0.75
CA VAL A 179 -24.46 -4.40 0.54
C VAL A 179 -23.68 -4.96 -0.63
N LEU A 180 -23.45 -4.10 -1.63
CA LEU A 180 -22.63 -4.39 -2.80
C LEU A 180 -21.20 -3.96 -2.50
N GLY A 181 -20.24 -4.84 -2.69
CA GLY A 181 -18.85 -4.50 -2.41
C GLY A 181 -17.85 -5.12 -3.37
N PRO A 182 -16.59 -4.72 -3.29
CA PRO A 182 -15.53 -5.26 -4.12
C PRO A 182 -15.20 -6.72 -3.74
N PRO A 183 -14.65 -7.50 -4.70
CA PRO A 183 -14.22 -8.87 -4.48
C PRO A 183 -12.95 -8.93 -3.60
N PRO A 184 -12.58 -10.13 -3.09
CA PRO A 184 -11.37 -10.29 -2.26
C PRO A 184 -10.05 -9.91 -2.93
N THR A 185 -10.01 -9.79 -4.26
CA THR A 185 -8.82 -9.38 -5.03
C THR A 185 -8.61 -7.86 -5.07
N SER A 186 -9.57 -7.08 -4.58
CA SER A 186 -9.57 -5.62 -4.64
C SER A 186 -8.84 -4.99 -3.47
N GLY A 187 -7.97 -4.01 -3.75
CA GLY A 187 -7.35 -3.15 -2.71
C GLY A 187 -8.37 -2.35 -1.88
N THR A 188 -9.53 -1.99 -2.46
CA THR A 188 -10.65 -1.37 -1.75
C THR A 188 -11.25 -2.35 -0.72
N ARG A 189 -11.31 -3.65 -1.05
CA ARG A 189 -11.73 -4.67 -0.09
C ARG A 189 -10.75 -4.77 1.08
N ASP A 190 -9.45 -4.83 0.81
CA ASP A 190 -8.42 -4.86 1.86
C ASP A 190 -8.52 -3.63 2.77
N ALA A 191 -8.64 -2.43 2.17
CA ALA A 191 -8.82 -1.20 2.92
C ALA A 191 -10.09 -1.21 3.79
N PHE A 192 -11.21 -1.70 3.26
CA PHE A 192 -12.46 -1.82 4.01
C PHE A 192 -12.32 -2.78 5.20
N LEU A 193 -11.65 -3.91 5.03
CA LEU A 193 -11.39 -4.84 6.11
C LEU A 193 -10.54 -4.20 7.22
N GLU A 194 -9.46 -3.52 6.87
CA GLU A 194 -8.55 -2.88 7.83
C GLU A 194 -9.15 -1.63 8.51
N LEU A 195 -9.92 -0.82 7.80
CA LEU A 195 -10.40 0.49 8.31
C LEU A 195 -11.81 0.44 8.91
N VAL A 196 -12.61 -0.57 8.57
CA VAL A 196 -13.99 -0.67 9.03
C VAL A 196 -14.24 -1.95 9.81
N MET A 197 -13.91 -3.11 9.22
CA MET A 197 -14.25 -4.39 9.82
C MET A 197 -13.41 -4.66 11.07
N GLU A 198 -12.10 -4.46 11.02
CA GLU A 198 -11.21 -4.68 12.15
C GLU A 198 -11.53 -3.74 13.33
N PRO A 199 -11.61 -2.39 13.19
CA PRO A 199 -12.01 -1.52 14.29
C PRO A 199 -13.42 -1.78 14.82
N GLY A 200 -14.34 -2.16 13.91
CA GLY A 200 -15.69 -2.54 14.30
C GLY A 200 -15.72 -3.82 15.11
N CYS A 201 -14.91 -4.79 14.75
CA CYS A 201 -14.70 -6.08 15.41
C CYS A 201 -14.09 -5.89 16.81
N ASP A 202 -13.03 -5.10 16.91
CA ASP A 202 -12.29 -4.81 18.15
C ASP A 202 -13.12 -4.05 19.21
N SER A 203 -14.22 -3.43 18.79
CA SER A 203 -15.16 -2.81 19.73
C SER A 203 -15.87 -3.81 20.65
N PHE A 204 -15.79 -5.11 20.34
CA PHE A 204 -16.39 -6.18 21.14
C PHE A 204 -15.35 -6.90 21.98
N GLU A 205 -15.46 -6.82 23.32
CA GLU A 205 -14.51 -7.43 24.24
C GLU A 205 -14.27 -8.93 24.00
N THR A 206 -15.32 -9.66 23.59
CA THR A 206 -15.23 -11.09 23.26
C THR A 206 -14.34 -11.39 22.06
N ILE A 207 -14.13 -10.44 21.17
CA ILE A 207 -13.28 -10.57 19.98
C ILE A 207 -11.91 -9.94 20.27
N ALA A 208 -11.86 -8.78 20.89
CA ALA A 208 -10.61 -8.09 21.26
C ALA A 208 -9.71 -8.96 22.17
N ALA A 209 -10.28 -9.95 22.86
CA ALA A 209 -9.53 -10.93 23.66
C ALA A 209 -8.91 -12.07 22.83
N LEU A 210 -9.30 -12.25 21.56
CA LEU A 210 -8.72 -13.23 20.66
C LEU A 210 -7.35 -12.76 20.14
N SER A 211 -6.58 -13.66 19.58
CA SER A 211 -5.27 -13.33 19.00
C SER A 211 -4.94 -14.18 17.79
N GLY A 212 -4.07 -13.67 16.92
CA GLY A 212 -3.60 -14.37 15.73
C GLY A 212 -4.74 -14.81 14.81
N ASP A 213 -4.66 -16.03 14.29
CA ASP A 213 -5.59 -16.56 13.29
C ASP A 213 -7.06 -16.56 13.76
N GLU A 214 -7.32 -16.65 15.07
CA GLU A 214 -8.70 -16.63 15.61
C GLU A 214 -9.29 -15.22 15.53
N HIS A 215 -8.50 -14.20 15.85
CA HIS A 215 -8.88 -12.80 15.73
C HIS A 215 -9.11 -12.45 14.24
N ASP A 216 -8.17 -12.80 13.38
CA ASP A 216 -8.25 -12.53 11.94
C ASP A 216 -9.48 -13.22 11.31
N ALA A 217 -9.76 -14.47 11.70
CA ALA A 217 -10.96 -15.17 11.24
C ALA A 217 -12.27 -14.53 11.73
N ALA A 218 -12.28 -13.91 12.91
CA ALA A 218 -13.45 -13.20 13.42
C ALA A 218 -13.65 -11.86 12.72
N CYS A 219 -12.59 -11.09 12.47
CA CYS A 219 -12.65 -9.72 12.00
C CYS A 219 -12.73 -9.60 10.46
N PHE A 220 -12.03 -10.48 9.73
CA PHE A 220 -11.88 -10.33 8.27
C PHE A 220 -12.78 -11.25 7.45
N GLN A 221 -13.45 -12.26 8.06
CA GLN A 221 -14.38 -13.10 7.31
C GLN A 221 -15.74 -12.41 7.17
N MET A 222 -16.05 -12.00 5.96
CA MET A 222 -17.36 -11.48 5.62
C MET A 222 -18.37 -12.59 5.33
N ARG A 223 -19.65 -12.26 5.47
CA ARG A 223 -20.74 -13.19 5.15
C ARG A 223 -20.79 -13.47 3.64
N GLU A 224 -21.20 -14.69 3.29
CA GLU A 224 -21.25 -15.17 1.90
C GLU A 224 -22.70 -15.46 1.45
N ASP A 225 -23.66 -14.81 2.10
CA ASP A 225 -25.08 -14.90 1.77
C ASP A 225 -25.53 -13.70 0.93
N SER A 226 -26.83 -13.59 0.68
CA SER A 226 -27.41 -12.52 -0.13
C SER A 226 -27.34 -11.11 0.49
N HIS A 227 -26.82 -10.97 1.71
CA HIS A 227 -26.70 -9.69 2.41
C HIS A 227 -25.39 -8.95 2.11
N PHE A 228 -24.34 -9.67 1.68
CA PHE A 228 -23.16 -9.09 1.06
C PHE A 228 -22.99 -9.70 -0.34
N ILE A 229 -22.89 -8.85 -1.35
CA ILE A 229 -22.84 -9.24 -2.75
C ILE A 229 -21.56 -8.68 -3.38
N GLU A 230 -20.69 -9.57 -3.86
CA GLU A 230 -19.53 -9.16 -4.63
C GLU A 230 -19.96 -8.59 -5.99
N ALA A 231 -19.70 -7.30 -6.20
CA ALA A 231 -20.21 -6.57 -7.36
C ALA A 231 -19.15 -6.35 -8.48
N GLY A 232 -17.95 -6.90 -8.28
CA GLY A 232 -16.78 -6.71 -9.17
C GLY A 232 -15.90 -5.52 -8.76
N GLU A 233 -14.79 -5.33 -9.47
CA GLU A 233 -13.79 -4.30 -9.15
C GLU A 233 -14.11 -2.93 -9.76
N ASN A 234 -15.15 -2.83 -10.59
CA ASN A 234 -15.52 -1.59 -11.25
C ASN A 234 -16.57 -0.83 -10.42
N ASP A 235 -16.13 0.19 -9.70
CA ASP A 235 -16.98 1.01 -8.82
C ASP A 235 -18.13 1.68 -9.56
N ASN A 236 -17.98 2.00 -10.85
CA ASN A 236 -19.08 2.52 -11.66
C ASN A 236 -20.25 1.52 -11.81
N LEU A 237 -19.97 0.22 -11.79
CA LEU A 237 -21.04 -0.80 -11.79
C LEU A 237 -21.78 -0.82 -10.46
N ILE A 238 -21.10 -0.56 -9.35
CA ILE A 238 -21.76 -0.45 -8.04
C ILE A 238 -22.70 0.74 -8.04
N VAL A 239 -22.26 1.91 -8.50
CA VAL A 239 -23.10 3.12 -8.61
C VAL A 239 -24.36 2.86 -9.47
N GLN A 240 -24.21 2.20 -10.63
CA GLN A 240 -25.35 1.86 -11.47
C GLN A 240 -26.33 0.88 -10.80
N LYS A 241 -25.83 -0.10 -10.04
CA LYS A 241 -26.67 -1.03 -9.30
C LYS A 241 -27.41 -0.34 -8.15
N LEU A 242 -26.80 0.63 -7.47
CA LEU A 242 -27.45 1.44 -6.43
C LEU A 242 -28.62 2.25 -7.01
N GLN A 243 -28.47 2.84 -8.20
CA GLN A 243 -29.55 3.53 -8.89
C GLN A 243 -30.72 2.58 -9.27
N ALA A 244 -30.40 1.33 -9.61
CA ALA A 244 -31.41 0.30 -9.92
C ALA A 244 -32.07 -0.29 -8.66
N ASN A 245 -31.37 -0.29 -7.53
CA ASN A 245 -31.86 -0.77 -6.23
C ASN A 245 -31.49 0.27 -5.13
N PRO A 246 -32.32 1.31 -4.96
CA PRO A 246 -32.07 2.38 -3.99
C PRO A 246 -32.01 1.92 -2.53
N ALA A 247 -32.54 0.72 -2.20
CA ALA A 247 -32.50 0.18 -0.85
C ALA A 247 -31.14 -0.45 -0.48
N ALA A 248 -30.30 -0.76 -1.46
CA ALA A 248 -28.96 -1.32 -1.25
C ALA A 248 -27.94 -0.25 -0.87
N LEU A 249 -26.88 -0.67 -0.18
CA LEU A 249 -25.67 0.12 0.06
C LEU A 249 -24.53 -0.40 -0.83
N GLY A 250 -23.57 0.45 -1.12
CA GLY A 250 -22.37 0.09 -1.89
C GLY A 250 -21.10 0.51 -1.17
N ILE A 251 -20.05 -0.32 -1.28
CA ILE A 251 -18.71 -0.04 -0.77
C ILE A 251 -17.81 0.23 -1.97
N PHE A 252 -17.20 1.42 -2.01
CA PHE A 252 -16.28 1.83 -3.06
C PHE A 252 -15.43 3.04 -2.63
N GLY A 253 -14.50 3.47 -3.48
CA GLY A 253 -13.61 4.59 -3.19
C GLY A 253 -14.33 5.94 -3.18
N PHE A 254 -13.90 6.86 -2.30
CA PHE A 254 -14.46 8.21 -2.18
C PHE A 254 -14.44 9.00 -3.50
N SER A 255 -13.41 8.84 -4.32
CA SER A 255 -13.34 9.55 -5.62
C SER A 255 -14.53 9.23 -6.53
N PHE A 256 -15.07 8.00 -6.48
CA PHE A 256 -16.26 7.63 -7.22
C PHE A 256 -17.54 8.19 -6.60
N LEU A 257 -17.58 8.35 -5.27
CA LEU A 257 -18.67 9.08 -4.61
C LEU A 257 -18.70 10.54 -5.08
N ASP A 258 -17.55 11.20 -5.08
CA ASP A 258 -17.42 12.61 -5.48
C ASP A 258 -17.83 12.81 -6.95
N GLN A 259 -17.33 11.97 -7.86
CA GLN A 259 -17.69 11.99 -9.29
C GLN A 259 -19.16 11.71 -9.57
N ASN A 260 -19.89 11.05 -8.66
CA ASN A 260 -21.29 10.67 -8.80
C ASN A 260 -22.19 11.27 -7.69
N ALA A 261 -21.78 12.40 -7.11
CA ALA A 261 -22.50 13.06 -6.02
C ALA A 261 -23.91 13.55 -6.42
N ASP A 262 -24.22 13.59 -7.70
CA ASP A 262 -25.56 13.84 -8.24
C ASP A 262 -26.50 12.60 -8.10
N LYS A 263 -25.98 11.38 -8.02
CA LYS A 263 -26.72 10.10 -8.03
C LYS A 263 -26.71 9.41 -6.67
N VAL A 264 -25.57 9.39 -5.99
CA VAL A 264 -25.36 8.66 -4.73
C VAL A 264 -24.93 9.60 -3.61
N ARG A 265 -25.12 9.17 -2.38
CA ARG A 265 -24.62 9.85 -1.17
C ARG A 265 -23.84 8.90 -0.29
N GLY A 266 -22.81 9.41 0.37
CA GLY A 266 -22.07 8.67 1.37
C GLY A 266 -22.80 8.66 2.72
N SER A 267 -22.74 7.51 3.39
CA SER A 267 -23.20 7.38 4.77
C SER A 267 -22.24 8.07 5.72
N THR A 268 -22.75 8.63 6.81
CA THR A 268 -21.93 9.07 7.93
C THR A 268 -21.41 7.84 8.68
N ILE A 269 -20.11 7.77 8.92
CA ILE A 269 -19.49 6.68 9.70
C ILE A 269 -18.84 7.28 10.96
N ASN A 270 -19.17 6.73 12.13
CA ASN A 270 -18.72 7.23 13.44
C ASN A 270 -18.96 8.74 13.62
N GLY A 271 -20.06 9.26 13.08
CA GLY A 271 -20.43 10.67 13.17
C GLY A 271 -19.77 11.60 12.15
N GLN A 272 -18.95 11.08 11.23
CA GLN A 272 -18.27 11.88 10.22
C GLN A 272 -18.77 11.52 8.81
N ALA A 273 -19.08 12.54 8.01
CA ALA A 273 -19.41 12.35 6.60
C ALA A 273 -18.14 12.25 5.74
N PRO A 274 -18.13 11.42 4.67
CA PRO A 274 -17.01 11.34 3.75
C PRO A 274 -16.98 12.61 2.86
N THR A 275 -16.10 13.52 3.18
CA THR A 275 -15.81 14.73 2.40
C THR A 275 -14.31 14.83 2.17
N PHE A 276 -13.90 15.60 1.15
CA PHE A 276 -12.48 15.86 0.94
C PHE A 276 -11.80 16.42 2.20
N ASP A 277 -12.43 17.41 2.85
CA ASP A 277 -11.90 18.06 4.05
C ASP A 277 -11.75 17.07 5.21
N SER A 278 -12.77 16.25 5.49
CA SER A 278 -12.72 15.26 6.58
C SER A 278 -11.73 14.11 6.33
N ILE A 279 -11.43 13.82 5.07
CA ILE A 279 -10.39 12.87 4.69
C ILE A 279 -9.00 13.48 4.84
N ALA A 280 -8.83 14.73 4.37
CA ALA A 280 -7.55 15.42 4.41
C ALA A 280 -7.11 15.75 5.86
N ASP A 281 -8.05 16.15 6.73
CA ASP A 281 -7.76 16.45 8.14
C ASP A 281 -7.76 15.21 9.05
N GLY A 282 -8.10 14.03 8.51
CA GLY A 282 -8.11 12.76 9.22
C GLY A 282 -9.29 12.53 10.15
N SER A 283 -10.32 13.40 10.15
CA SER A 283 -11.52 13.20 10.97
C SER A 283 -12.43 12.08 10.46
N TYR A 284 -12.39 11.76 9.14
CA TYR A 284 -13.06 10.61 8.58
C TYR A 284 -12.19 9.36 8.73
N ALA A 285 -12.52 8.52 9.72
CA ALA A 285 -11.69 7.38 10.12
C ALA A 285 -11.53 6.28 9.05
N VAL A 286 -12.38 6.27 8.01
CA VAL A 286 -12.32 5.29 6.91
C VAL A 286 -11.51 5.84 5.73
N ALA A 287 -10.46 6.57 6.04
CA ALA A 287 -9.48 7.07 5.09
C ALA A 287 -8.08 6.98 5.68
N ARG A 288 -7.10 6.91 4.82
CA ARG A 288 -5.69 6.83 5.22
C ARG A 288 -4.77 7.49 4.20
N PRO A 289 -3.67 8.11 4.64
CA PRO A 289 -2.65 8.61 3.75
C PRO A 289 -1.87 7.44 3.11
N LEU A 290 -1.52 7.62 1.84
CA LEU A 290 -0.73 6.69 1.07
C LEU A 290 0.68 7.23 0.87
N PHE A 291 1.66 6.33 0.96
CA PHE A 291 3.07 6.67 0.88
C PHE A 291 3.83 5.74 -0.06
N PHE A 292 4.97 6.20 -0.51
CA PHE A 292 6.07 5.34 -0.86
C PHE A 292 7.38 5.87 -0.28
N TYR A 293 8.33 4.96 -0.04
CA TYR A 293 9.64 5.26 0.53
C TYR A 293 10.73 4.89 -0.45
N VAL A 294 11.76 5.74 -0.56
CA VAL A 294 12.84 5.60 -1.54
C VAL A 294 14.19 5.54 -0.84
N LYS A 295 15.04 4.60 -1.23
CA LYS A 295 16.44 4.58 -0.80
C LYS A 295 17.22 5.68 -1.51
N VAL A 296 17.62 6.70 -0.80
CA VAL A 296 18.44 7.80 -1.35
C VAL A 296 19.75 7.27 -1.93
N ALA A 297 20.34 6.24 -1.32
CA ALA A 297 21.58 5.60 -1.81
C ALA A 297 21.43 4.94 -3.20
N HIS A 298 20.21 4.60 -3.62
CA HIS A 298 19.94 4.03 -4.93
C HIS A 298 19.72 5.11 -6.01
N VAL A 299 19.41 6.35 -5.61
CA VAL A 299 19.22 7.47 -6.54
C VAL A 299 20.55 7.81 -7.23
N GLY A 300 20.56 7.65 -8.55
CA GLY A 300 21.77 7.81 -9.38
C GLY A 300 22.59 6.53 -9.59
N SER A 301 22.37 5.48 -8.77
CA SER A 301 22.96 4.15 -8.97
C SER A 301 22.04 3.27 -9.81
N ILE A 302 20.72 3.39 -9.63
CA ILE A 302 19.68 2.77 -10.45
C ILE A 302 19.12 3.84 -11.39
N PRO A 303 19.11 3.58 -12.72
CA PRO A 303 18.65 4.57 -13.70
C PRO A 303 17.15 4.88 -13.53
N GLY A 304 16.80 6.15 -13.70
CA GLY A 304 15.40 6.61 -13.80
C GLY A 304 14.68 6.87 -12.49
N ILE A 305 15.28 6.64 -11.30
CA ILE A 305 14.58 6.88 -10.02
C ILE A 305 14.15 8.36 -9.91
N ARG A 306 15.02 9.33 -10.21
CA ARG A 306 14.66 10.75 -10.13
C ARG A 306 13.52 11.13 -11.05
N GLU A 307 13.53 10.60 -12.26
CA GLU A 307 12.52 10.84 -13.27
C GLU A 307 11.18 10.19 -12.85
N PHE A 308 11.23 8.97 -12.28
CA PHE A 308 10.05 8.29 -11.73
C PHE A 308 9.43 9.06 -10.56
N LEU A 309 10.24 9.60 -9.66
CA LEU A 309 9.77 10.44 -8.55
C LEU A 309 9.06 11.70 -9.07
N ARG A 310 9.64 12.36 -10.08
CA ARG A 310 9.03 13.55 -10.70
C ARG A 310 7.73 13.22 -11.41
N GLU A 311 7.66 12.09 -12.13
CA GLU A 311 6.43 11.66 -12.77
C GLU A 311 5.34 11.42 -11.73
N PHE A 312 5.64 10.63 -10.69
CA PHE A 312 4.66 10.28 -9.66
C PHE A 312 4.12 11.51 -8.91
N THR A 313 4.99 12.48 -8.63
CA THR A 313 4.62 13.70 -7.87
C THR A 313 4.25 14.89 -8.76
N SER A 314 4.08 14.67 -10.06
CA SER A 314 3.63 15.72 -10.97
C SER A 314 2.14 16.01 -10.82
N ASP A 315 1.71 17.23 -11.12
CA ASP A 315 0.28 17.57 -11.17
C ASP A 315 -0.48 16.74 -12.23
N ALA A 316 0.21 16.33 -13.30
CA ALA A 316 -0.37 15.45 -14.30
C ALA A 316 -0.69 14.05 -13.78
N ALA A 317 0.06 13.55 -12.78
CA ALA A 317 -0.18 12.26 -12.15
C ALA A 317 -1.08 12.38 -10.93
N SER A 318 -0.67 13.13 -9.91
CA SER A 318 -1.28 13.17 -8.57
C SER A 318 -1.92 14.52 -8.20
N GLY A 319 -2.07 15.45 -9.15
CA GLY A 319 -2.83 16.69 -8.95
C GLY A 319 -4.34 16.47 -8.98
N ASP A 320 -5.11 17.53 -8.74
CA ASP A 320 -6.59 17.50 -8.62
C ASP A 320 -7.27 16.89 -9.87
N PHE A 321 -6.68 17.09 -11.05
CA PHE A 321 -7.12 16.50 -12.33
C PHE A 321 -6.09 15.53 -12.89
N GLY A 322 -5.23 14.97 -12.03
CA GLY A 322 -4.23 14.00 -12.42
C GLY A 322 -4.83 12.65 -12.77
N TYR A 323 -4.15 11.89 -13.63
CA TYR A 323 -4.65 10.60 -14.09
C TYR A 323 -4.79 9.54 -12.98
N LEU A 324 -4.22 9.76 -11.79
CA LEU A 324 -4.42 8.89 -10.63
C LEU A 324 -5.76 9.11 -9.93
N SER A 325 -6.37 10.30 -10.08
CA SER A 325 -7.73 10.57 -9.57
C SER A 325 -8.76 9.68 -10.28
N ASP A 326 -8.56 9.37 -11.56
CA ASP A 326 -9.40 8.42 -12.32
C ASP A 326 -9.29 6.99 -11.78
N LYS A 327 -8.26 6.70 -10.98
CA LYS A 327 -8.03 5.41 -10.30
C LYS A 327 -8.46 5.40 -8.85
N GLY A 328 -8.99 6.50 -8.36
CA GLY A 328 -9.48 6.63 -7.00
C GLY A 328 -8.52 7.29 -6.01
N LEU A 329 -7.34 7.76 -6.44
CA LEU A 329 -6.47 8.53 -5.56
C LEU A 329 -7.14 9.86 -5.20
N ILE A 330 -7.20 10.16 -3.92
CA ILE A 330 -7.60 11.47 -3.41
C ILE A 330 -6.33 12.32 -3.34
N PRO A 331 -6.23 13.42 -4.11
CA PRO A 331 -5.02 14.24 -4.16
C PRO A 331 -4.71 14.89 -2.81
N LEU A 332 -3.44 15.20 -2.58
CA LEU A 332 -3.02 16.04 -1.46
C LEU A 332 -3.49 17.49 -1.69
N PRO A 333 -3.73 18.26 -0.62
CA PRO A 333 -3.82 19.72 -0.70
C PRO A 333 -2.61 20.34 -1.42
N GLU A 334 -2.80 21.49 -2.06
CA GLU A 334 -1.76 22.11 -2.90
C GLU A 334 -0.45 22.41 -2.13
N ASP A 335 -0.57 22.87 -0.88
CA ASP A 335 0.56 23.16 -0.01
C ASP A 335 1.35 21.88 0.38
N GLU A 336 0.64 20.78 0.63
CA GLU A 336 1.31 19.49 0.87
C GLU A 336 1.99 18.98 -0.41
N ARG A 337 1.36 19.09 -1.59
CA ARG A 337 1.99 18.73 -2.87
C ARG A 337 3.27 19.52 -3.11
N ALA A 338 3.25 20.83 -2.82
CA ALA A 338 4.44 21.67 -2.94
C ALA A 338 5.57 21.23 -1.98
N SER A 339 5.21 20.85 -0.76
CA SER A 339 6.17 20.33 0.24
C SER A 339 6.78 18.98 -0.22
N VAL A 340 5.96 18.08 -0.76
CA VAL A 340 6.42 16.80 -1.32
C VAL A 340 7.36 17.03 -2.49
N ALA A 341 7.04 17.93 -3.42
CA ALA A 341 7.88 18.25 -4.57
C ALA A 341 9.24 18.84 -4.14
N ALA A 342 9.26 19.66 -3.09
CA ALA A 342 10.49 20.18 -2.50
C ALA A 342 11.34 19.04 -1.89
N SER A 343 10.75 18.11 -1.15
CA SER A 343 11.42 16.95 -0.56
C SER A 343 12.01 16.02 -1.63
N VAL A 344 11.28 15.78 -2.72
CA VAL A 344 11.77 15.02 -3.88
C VAL A 344 12.97 15.71 -4.54
N SER A 345 12.91 17.03 -4.70
CA SER A 345 13.99 17.79 -5.34
C SER A 345 15.28 17.76 -4.52
N SER A 346 15.18 17.89 -3.19
CA SER A 346 16.31 17.91 -2.26
C SER A 346 16.75 16.53 -1.80
N LEU A 347 15.95 15.47 -2.03
CA LEU A 347 16.14 14.11 -1.48
C LEU A 347 16.28 14.12 0.05
N THR A 348 15.45 14.90 0.73
CA THR A 348 15.51 15.05 2.20
C THR A 348 15.11 13.72 2.85
N ALA A 349 16.05 13.13 3.59
CA ALA A 349 15.80 11.89 4.30
C ALA A 349 14.93 12.11 5.54
N LEU A 350 14.01 11.17 5.79
CA LEU A 350 13.20 11.09 6.98
C LEU A 350 14.06 10.79 8.21
N THR A 351 13.74 11.40 9.33
CA THR A 351 14.41 11.16 10.62
C THR A 351 13.42 10.58 11.65
N LEU A 352 13.94 9.96 12.71
CA LEU A 352 13.11 9.46 13.80
C LEU A 352 12.32 10.58 14.50
N SER A 353 12.85 11.81 14.53
CA SER A 353 12.14 12.96 15.09
C SER A 353 10.90 13.34 14.29
N ASP A 354 10.93 13.15 12.97
CA ASP A 354 9.77 13.44 12.11
C ASP A 354 8.59 12.48 12.35
N LEU A 355 8.86 11.30 12.95
CA LEU A 355 7.84 10.30 13.29
C LEU A 355 7.24 10.51 14.69
N THR A 356 7.80 11.38 15.53
CA THR A 356 7.34 11.61 16.91
C THR A 356 6.51 12.89 17.06
N THR A 357 6.33 13.67 16.01
CA THR A 357 5.71 15.00 16.02
C THR A 357 4.21 14.99 15.67
N HIS A 358 3.53 13.82 15.77
CA HIS A 358 2.08 13.74 15.51
C HIS A 358 1.35 12.98 16.61
#